data_41ed0ff1b31bcf5122c00c55b039bf84
#
_entry.id   41ed0ff1b31bcf5122c00c55b039bf84
#
_cell.length_a   1.000
_cell.length_b   1.000
_cell.length_c   1.000
_cell.angle_alpha   90.00
_cell.angle_beta   90.00
_cell.angle_gamma   90.00
#
_symmetry.space_group_name_H-M   'P 1'
#
loop_
_entity.id
_entity.type
_entity.pdbx_description
1 polymer ?
#
loop_
_entity_poly.entity_id
_entity_poly.type
_entity_poly.pdbx_seq_one_letter_code
_entity_poly.pdbx_strand_id
1 'polypeptide(L)'
;TSPKTRSAGEREEEQAREALLALEAELRTLEKHSGANEKISRQRRDLWKAESQYAVLKEAATKRQLSWQEKSLLAHEKETLEYKRQLADLGDKVEHQKRLNELAQQAVRFEEQQSAKQAAISAKARGLTDRQAQRESEAQRLRDVYGDNPQALARVTGALKQTWADEDMLRGDWLAGLKSGWG
;
A
#
# COMPACT_ATOMS: atom_id res chain seq x y z
N THR A 1 -47.51 23.72 -6.48
CA THR A 1 -46.59 24.67 -7.13
C THR A 1 -45.29 23.97 -7.50
N SER A 2 -44.99 23.92 -8.80
CA SER A 2 -43.74 23.34 -9.26
C SER A 2 -42.54 24.13 -8.71
N PRO A 3 -41.45 23.45 -8.27
CA PRO A 3 -40.27 24.15 -7.82
C PRO A 3 -39.70 25.01 -8.95
N LYS A 4 -39.39 26.26 -8.64
CA LYS A 4 -38.77 27.16 -9.61
C LYS A 4 -37.43 26.61 -10.06
N THR A 5 -37.25 26.46 -11.37
CA THR A 5 -35.95 26.09 -11.94
C THR A 5 -34.98 27.25 -11.72
N ARG A 6 -33.82 26.96 -11.15
CA ARG A 6 -32.79 27.98 -10.94
C ARG A 6 -32.23 28.44 -12.29
N SER A 7 -31.93 29.73 -12.40
CA SER A 7 -31.21 30.25 -13.56
C SER A 7 -29.79 29.71 -13.64
N ALA A 8 -29.17 29.78 -14.82
CA ALA A 8 -27.75 29.38 -14.99
C ALA A 8 -26.82 30.22 -14.10
N GLY A 9 -27.10 31.53 -13.97
CA GLY A 9 -26.30 32.41 -13.10
C GLY A 9 -26.42 32.04 -11.62
N GLU A 10 -27.62 31.70 -11.15
CA GLU A 10 -27.85 31.28 -9.78
C GLU A 10 -27.13 29.96 -9.46
N ARG A 11 -27.14 29.00 -10.39
CA ARG A 11 -26.45 27.75 -10.24
C ARG A 11 -24.92 27.93 -10.17
N GLU A 12 -24.39 28.82 -10.98
CA GLU A 12 -22.96 29.11 -10.98
C GLU A 12 -22.51 29.80 -9.70
N GLU A 13 -23.31 30.77 -9.19
CA GLU A 13 -23.07 31.39 -7.90
C GLU A 13 -23.09 30.38 -6.75
N GLU A 14 -24.05 29.46 -6.79
CA GLU A 14 -24.15 28.41 -5.79
C GLU A 14 -22.94 27.47 -5.82
N GLN A 15 -22.51 27.06 -7.02
CA GLN A 15 -21.30 26.23 -7.18
C GLN A 15 -20.05 26.96 -6.69
N ALA A 16 -19.90 28.23 -6.98
CA ALA A 16 -18.79 29.05 -6.52
C ALA A 16 -18.79 29.16 -4.99
N ARG A 17 -19.95 29.33 -4.39
CA ARG A 17 -20.11 29.41 -2.93
C ARG A 17 -19.75 28.10 -2.29
N GLU A 18 -20.21 26.97 -2.83
CA GLU A 18 -19.85 25.63 -2.35
C GLU A 18 -18.34 25.38 -2.45
N ALA A 19 -17.73 25.81 -3.56
CA ALA A 19 -16.30 25.70 -3.75
C ALA A 19 -15.50 26.52 -2.73
N LEU A 20 -15.94 27.73 -2.41
CA LEU A 20 -15.32 28.57 -1.38
C LEU A 20 -15.40 27.90 -0.01
N LEU A 21 -16.57 27.40 0.36
CA LEU A 21 -16.76 26.71 1.64
C LEU A 21 -15.86 25.47 1.72
N ALA A 22 -15.78 24.71 0.64
CA ALA A 22 -14.94 23.51 0.58
C ALA A 22 -13.45 23.85 0.75
N LEU A 23 -12.97 24.89 0.08
CA LEU A 23 -11.57 25.33 0.19
C LEU A 23 -11.25 25.88 1.59
N GLU A 24 -12.15 26.66 2.18
CA GLU A 24 -11.99 27.14 3.55
C GLU A 24 -11.93 25.96 4.54
N ALA A 25 -12.77 24.97 4.37
CA ALA A 25 -12.78 23.77 5.20
C ALA A 25 -11.48 22.97 5.03
N GLU A 26 -10.99 22.84 3.80
CA GLU A 26 -9.74 22.17 3.49
C GLU A 26 -8.55 22.88 4.15
N LEU A 27 -8.51 24.20 4.04
CA LEU A 27 -7.46 25.01 4.66
C LEU A 27 -7.47 24.82 6.18
N ARG A 28 -8.62 24.91 6.82
CA ARG A 28 -8.75 24.70 8.27
C ARG A 28 -8.32 23.31 8.71
N THR A 29 -8.65 22.29 7.92
CA THR A 29 -8.24 20.91 8.18
C THR A 29 -6.71 20.79 8.15
N LEU A 30 -6.09 21.34 7.12
CA LEU A 30 -4.63 21.32 6.97
C LEU A 30 -3.92 22.05 8.09
N GLU A 31 -4.42 23.21 8.46
CA GLU A 31 -3.88 24.01 9.58
C GLU A 31 -4.01 23.28 10.91
N LYS A 32 -5.19 22.74 11.20
CA LYS A 32 -5.49 22.06 12.46
C LYS A 32 -4.68 20.77 12.62
N HIS A 33 -4.43 20.06 11.54
CA HIS A 33 -3.77 18.75 11.56
C HIS A 33 -2.41 18.77 10.86
N SER A 34 -1.72 19.90 10.86
CA SER A 34 -0.44 20.08 10.18
C SER A 34 0.67 19.12 10.64
N GLY A 35 0.58 18.64 11.90
CA GLY A 35 1.51 17.65 12.44
C GLY A 35 1.06 16.20 12.26
N ALA A 36 -0.05 15.97 11.56
CA ALA A 36 -0.60 14.63 11.38
C ALA A 36 0.28 13.78 10.48
N ASN A 37 0.45 12.52 10.87
CA ASN A 37 1.26 11.55 10.13
C ASN A 37 0.54 11.11 8.84
N GLU A 38 1.32 10.86 7.77
CA GLU A 38 0.81 10.35 6.49
C GLU A 38 0.10 8.98 6.59
N LYS A 39 0.30 8.27 7.71
CA LYS A 39 -0.30 6.96 7.97
C LYS A 39 -1.75 7.00 8.43
N ILE A 40 -2.36 8.16 8.45
CA ILE A 40 -3.74 8.34 8.87
C ILE A 40 -4.67 7.78 7.79
N SER A 41 -5.72 7.08 8.21
CA SER A 41 -6.68 6.51 7.28
C SER A 41 -7.40 7.61 6.48
N ARG A 42 -7.81 7.26 5.26
CA ARG A 42 -8.62 8.13 4.42
C ARG A 42 -9.91 8.55 5.15
N GLN A 43 -10.53 7.62 5.84
CA GLN A 43 -11.77 7.87 6.59
C GLN A 43 -11.55 8.87 7.72
N ARG A 44 -10.40 8.84 8.38
CA ARG A 44 -10.05 9.84 9.41
C ARG A 44 -9.89 11.23 8.80
N ARG A 45 -9.24 11.34 7.64
CA ARG A 45 -9.11 12.60 6.91
C ARG A 45 -10.47 13.12 6.47
N ASP A 46 -11.35 12.25 6.00
CA ASP A 46 -12.72 12.61 5.61
C ASP A 46 -13.51 13.14 6.80
N LEU A 47 -13.35 12.54 7.98
CA LEU A 47 -13.97 13.04 9.22
C LEU A 47 -13.49 14.45 9.54
N TRP A 48 -12.19 14.69 9.53
CA TRP A 48 -11.62 16.01 9.82
C TRP A 48 -12.09 17.06 8.82
N LYS A 49 -12.15 16.70 7.56
CA LYS A 49 -12.69 17.57 6.50
C LYS A 49 -14.15 17.91 6.74
N ALA A 50 -14.95 16.93 7.10
CA ALA A 50 -16.36 17.13 7.41
C ALA A 50 -16.55 18.03 8.65
N GLU A 51 -15.79 17.80 9.70
CA GLU A 51 -15.83 18.67 10.90
C GLU A 51 -15.53 20.12 10.54
N SER A 52 -14.51 20.35 9.70
CA SER A 52 -14.15 21.69 9.24
C SER A 52 -15.23 22.30 8.34
N GLN A 53 -15.86 21.50 7.46
CA GLN A 53 -16.95 21.94 6.61
C GLN A 53 -18.14 22.42 7.45
N TYR A 54 -18.51 21.68 8.47
CA TYR A 54 -19.60 22.08 9.37
C TYR A 54 -19.25 23.33 10.18
N ALA A 55 -18.01 23.45 10.63
CA ALA A 55 -17.55 24.64 11.35
C ALA A 55 -17.64 25.91 10.46
N VAL A 56 -17.18 25.80 9.22
CA VAL A 56 -17.27 26.89 8.23
C VAL A 56 -18.72 27.26 7.94
N LEU A 57 -19.58 26.26 7.78
CA LEU A 57 -21.00 26.49 7.50
C LEU A 57 -21.72 27.14 8.68
N LYS A 58 -21.43 26.76 9.91
CA LYS A 58 -21.96 27.40 11.10
C LYS A 58 -21.52 28.86 11.21
N GLU A 59 -20.28 29.14 10.88
CA GLU A 59 -19.76 30.50 10.86
C GLU A 59 -20.45 31.34 9.76
N ALA A 60 -20.65 30.77 8.60
CA ALA A 60 -21.39 31.42 7.52
C ALA A 60 -22.83 31.77 7.93
N ALA A 61 -23.47 30.91 8.73
CA ALA A 61 -24.82 31.14 9.23
C ALA A 61 -24.93 32.39 10.10
N THR A 62 -23.84 32.83 10.76
CA THR A 62 -23.80 34.06 11.52
C THR A 62 -23.68 35.30 10.66
N LYS A 63 -23.25 35.16 9.42
CA LYS A 63 -22.96 36.28 8.50
C LYS A 63 -24.00 36.47 7.39
N ARG A 64 -24.69 35.41 7.04
CA ARG A 64 -25.69 35.42 5.97
C ARG A 64 -26.73 34.35 6.19
N GLN A 65 -27.81 34.44 5.45
CA GLN A 65 -28.84 33.42 5.44
C GLN A 65 -28.35 32.20 4.64
N LEU A 66 -28.54 31.01 5.18
CA LEU A 66 -28.15 29.76 4.53
C LEU A 66 -29.21 29.37 3.48
N SER A 67 -28.75 28.71 2.40
CA SER A 67 -29.62 28.05 1.45
C SER A 67 -30.33 26.87 2.10
N TRP A 68 -31.37 26.37 1.43
CA TRP A 68 -32.11 25.21 1.90
C TRP A 68 -31.18 23.97 2.04
N GLN A 69 -30.30 23.78 1.05
CA GLN A 69 -29.33 22.68 1.07
C GLN A 69 -28.36 22.81 2.25
N GLU A 70 -27.87 24.01 2.51
CA GLU A 70 -26.97 24.28 3.63
C GLU A 70 -27.67 24.03 4.96
N LYS A 71 -28.92 24.44 5.10
CA LYS A 71 -29.73 24.18 6.29
C LYS A 71 -29.94 22.68 6.51
N SER A 72 -30.21 21.94 5.43
CA SER A 72 -30.37 20.49 5.48
C SER A 72 -29.09 19.78 5.92
N LEU A 73 -27.95 20.22 5.42
CA LEU A 73 -26.65 19.70 5.85
C LEU A 73 -26.43 19.90 7.34
N LEU A 74 -26.68 21.11 7.86
CA LEU A 74 -26.54 21.39 9.28
C LEU A 74 -27.50 20.59 10.13
N ALA A 75 -28.73 20.37 9.66
CA ALA A 75 -29.72 19.59 10.38
C ALA A 75 -29.27 18.13 10.61
N HIS A 76 -28.43 17.61 9.73
CA HIS A 76 -27.90 16.24 9.79
C HIS A 76 -26.47 16.16 10.34
N GLU A 77 -25.90 17.24 10.81
CA GLU A 77 -24.51 17.30 11.30
C GLU A 77 -24.19 16.20 12.30
N LYS A 78 -25.01 16.06 13.32
CA LYS A 78 -24.76 15.13 14.43
C LYS A 78 -24.67 13.68 13.97
N GLU A 79 -25.66 13.26 13.17
CA GLU A 79 -25.73 11.89 12.64
C GLU A 79 -24.61 11.63 11.64
N THR A 80 -24.33 12.59 10.77
CA THR A 80 -23.29 12.48 9.76
C THR A 80 -21.91 12.36 10.40
N LEU A 81 -21.60 13.19 11.37
CA LEU A 81 -20.32 13.14 12.08
C LEU A 81 -20.18 11.86 12.90
N GLU A 82 -21.27 11.36 13.47
CA GLU A 82 -21.24 10.09 14.20
C GLU A 82 -20.85 8.92 13.29
N TYR A 83 -21.49 8.82 12.10
CA TYR A 83 -21.13 7.79 11.12
C TYR A 83 -19.69 7.96 10.64
N LYS A 84 -19.26 9.19 10.39
CA LYS A 84 -17.89 9.45 9.95
C LYS A 84 -16.86 9.11 11.02
N ARG A 85 -17.18 9.27 12.29
CA ARG A 85 -16.32 8.82 13.41
C ARG A 85 -16.19 7.31 13.43
N GLN A 86 -17.31 6.60 13.25
CA GLN A 86 -17.29 5.14 13.17
C GLN A 86 -16.45 4.66 11.98
N LEU A 87 -16.63 5.29 10.81
CA LEU A 87 -15.83 4.99 9.62
C LEU A 87 -14.35 5.27 9.85
N ALA A 88 -14.02 6.38 10.51
CA ALA A 88 -12.64 6.75 10.82
C ALA A 88 -11.98 5.74 11.76
N ASP A 89 -12.70 5.30 12.79
CA ASP A 89 -12.18 4.32 13.73
C ASP A 89 -11.92 2.97 13.06
N LEU A 90 -12.84 2.50 12.21
CA LEU A 90 -12.65 1.28 11.44
C LEU A 90 -11.54 1.43 10.39
N GLY A 91 -11.50 2.58 9.72
CA GLY A 91 -10.45 2.89 8.74
C GLY A 91 -9.05 2.84 9.37
N ASP A 92 -8.90 3.40 10.56
CA ASP A 92 -7.64 3.37 11.29
C ASP A 92 -7.24 1.93 11.66
N LYS A 93 -8.21 1.11 12.08
CA LYS A 93 -7.97 -0.31 12.37
C LYS A 93 -7.55 -1.08 11.14
N VAL A 94 -8.20 -0.82 10.00
CA VAL A 94 -7.85 -1.46 8.72
C VAL A 94 -6.44 -1.09 8.30
N GLU A 95 -6.07 0.18 8.36
CA GLU A 95 -4.71 0.64 8.04
C GLU A 95 -3.67 0.02 8.96
N HIS A 96 -3.96 -0.06 10.24
CA HIS A 96 -3.08 -0.71 11.21
C HIS A 96 -2.88 -2.19 10.87
N GLN A 97 -3.97 -2.91 10.57
CA GLN A 97 -3.88 -4.34 10.20
C GLN A 97 -3.10 -4.55 8.90
N LYS A 98 -3.30 -3.69 7.90
CA LYS A 98 -2.52 -3.73 6.66
C LYS A 98 -1.04 -3.58 6.94
N ARG A 99 -0.68 -2.66 7.82
CA ARG A 99 0.72 -2.46 8.21
C ARG A 99 1.30 -3.66 8.92
N LEU A 100 0.54 -4.26 9.85
CA LEU A 100 0.98 -5.49 10.51
C LEU A 100 1.21 -6.61 9.50
N ASN A 101 0.33 -6.74 8.51
CA ASN A 101 0.46 -7.74 7.45
C ASN A 101 1.70 -7.48 6.58
N GLU A 102 1.99 -6.23 6.24
CA GLU A 102 3.20 -5.85 5.50
C GLU A 102 4.46 -6.19 6.29
N LEU A 103 4.48 -5.86 7.57
CA LEU A 103 5.62 -6.18 8.44
C LEU A 103 5.82 -7.69 8.57
N ALA A 104 4.74 -8.45 8.69
CA ALA A 104 4.80 -9.91 8.71
C ALA A 104 5.38 -10.47 7.42
N GLN A 105 4.99 -9.95 6.26
CA GLN A 105 5.54 -10.34 4.96
C GLN A 105 7.01 -9.98 4.85
N GLN A 106 7.41 -8.80 5.33
CA GLN A 106 8.82 -8.40 5.36
C GLN A 106 9.65 -9.33 6.25
N ALA A 107 9.10 -9.73 7.40
CA ALA A 107 9.76 -10.66 8.31
C ALA A 107 9.98 -12.02 7.65
N VAL A 108 8.99 -12.55 6.93
CA VAL A 108 9.10 -13.80 6.18
C VAL A 108 10.19 -13.69 5.12
N ARG A 109 10.22 -12.61 4.35
CA ARG A 109 11.26 -12.38 3.33
C ARG A 109 12.66 -12.31 3.96
N PHE A 110 12.77 -11.67 5.09
CA PHE A 110 14.03 -11.59 5.81
C PHE A 110 14.50 -12.97 6.27
N GLU A 111 13.59 -13.78 6.84
CA GLU A 111 13.88 -15.14 7.26
C GLU A 111 14.34 -16.01 6.08
N GLU A 112 13.66 -15.89 4.93
CA GLU A 112 14.04 -16.59 3.69
C GLU A 112 15.44 -16.20 3.22
N GLN A 113 15.75 -14.90 3.26
CA GLN A 113 17.09 -14.42 2.91
C GLN A 113 18.16 -14.94 3.87
N GLN A 114 17.87 -14.96 5.17
CA GLN A 114 18.81 -15.49 6.16
C GLN A 114 19.00 -16.99 6.00
N SER A 115 17.93 -17.73 5.74
CA SER A 115 17.99 -19.17 5.46
C SER A 115 18.89 -19.47 4.26
N ALA A 116 18.74 -18.70 3.16
CA ALA A 116 19.59 -18.83 1.99
C ALA A 116 21.08 -18.54 2.30
N LYS A 117 21.35 -17.49 3.07
CA LYS A 117 22.72 -17.16 3.52
C LYS A 117 23.31 -18.26 4.39
N GLN A 118 22.52 -18.80 5.32
CA GLN A 118 22.94 -19.90 6.19
C GLN A 118 23.29 -21.15 5.39
N ALA A 119 22.50 -21.47 4.35
CA ALA A 119 22.76 -22.59 3.46
C ALA A 119 24.10 -22.41 2.73
N ALA A 120 24.37 -21.20 2.22
CA ALA A 120 25.64 -20.90 1.56
C ALA A 120 26.83 -21.00 2.51
N ILE A 121 26.70 -20.48 3.71
CA ILE A 121 27.76 -20.57 4.76
C ILE A 121 28.02 -22.02 5.13
N SER A 122 26.96 -22.79 5.35
CA SER A 122 27.03 -24.21 5.67
C SER A 122 27.72 -25.01 4.56
N ALA A 123 27.37 -24.72 3.29
CA ALA A 123 27.99 -25.34 2.13
C ALA A 123 29.51 -25.05 2.06
N LYS A 124 29.90 -23.80 2.28
CA LYS A 124 31.31 -23.40 2.33
C LYS A 124 32.06 -24.09 3.47
N ALA A 125 31.44 -24.21 4.65
CA ALA A 125 32.01 -24.92 5.80
C ALA A 125 32.24 -26.40 5.51
N ARG A 126 31.45 -27.00 4.62
CA ARG A 126 31.64 -28.38 4.15
C ARG A 126 32.66 -28.52 3.03
N GLY A 127 33.35 -27.45 2.67
CA GLY A 127 34.37 -27.46 1.63
C GLY A 127 33.87 -27.34 0.21
N LEU A 128 32.62 -26.92 0.02
CA LEU A 128 32.07 -26.70 -1.31
C LEU A 128 32.63 -25.41 -1.93
N THR A 129 32.72 -25.41 -3.24
CA THR A 129 33.14 -24.21 -3.99
C THR A 129 32.11 -23.11 -3.86
N ASP A 130 32.48 -21.84 -4.16
CA ASP A 130 31.54 -20.71 -4.18
C ASP A 130 30.34 -20.96 -5.07
N ARG A 131 30.54 -21.58 -6.24
CA ARG A 131 29.49 -21.94 -7.15
C ARG A 131 28.51 -22.95 -6.55
N GLN A 132 29.03 -24.00 -5.92
CA GLN A 132 28.25 -25.01 -5.23
C GLN A 132 27.48 -24.40 -4.06
N ALA A 133 28.12 -23.51 -3.27
CA ALA A 133 27.47 -22.79 -2.18
C ALA A 133 26.33 -21.90 -2.68
N GLN A 134 26.50 -21.21 -3.80
CA GLN A 134 25.47 -20.40 -4.40
C GLN A 134 24.27 -21.25 -4.84
N ARG A 135 24.52 -22.41 -5.44
CA ARG A 135 23.47 -23.36 -5.86
C ARG A 135 22.69 -23.91 -4.64
N GLU A 136 23.36 -24.20 -3.56
CA GLU A 136 22.71 -24.59 -2.30
C GLU A 136 21.79 -23.49 -1.80
N SER A 137 22.26 -22.24 -1.84
CA SER A 137 21.49 -21.07 -1.44
C SER A 137 20.24 -20.89 -2.30
N GLU A 138 20.36 -21.00 -3.61
CA GLU A 138 19.23 -20.90 -4.56
C GLU A 138 18.21 -22.02 -4.33
N ALA A 139 18.67 -23.26 -4.14
CA ALA A 139 17.79 -24.39 -3.87
C ALA A 139 17.04 -24.20 -2.52
N GLN A 140 17.72 -23.70 -1.51
CA GLN A 140 17.11 -23.44 -0.20
C GLN A 140 16.03 -22.35 -0.32
N ARG A 141 16.31 -21.30 -1.09
CA ARG A 141 15.33 -20.23 -1.34
C ARG A 141 14.06 -20.79 -1.97
N LEU A 142 14.17 -21.69 -2.96
CA LEU A 142 13.01 -22.32 -3.57
C LEU A 142 12.22 -23.18 -2.58
N ARG A 143 12.90 -23.93 -1.73
CA ARG A 143 12.23 -24.70 -0.68
C ARG A 143 11.48 -23.81 0.30
N ASP A 144 12.05 -22.67 0.67
CA ASP A 144 11.40 -21.72 1.58
C ASP A 144 10.18 -21.06 0.95
N VAL A 145 10.28 -20.67 -0.33
CA VAL A 145 9.17 -19.97 -1.02
C VAL A 145 8.05 -20.92 -1.42
N TYR A 146 8.40 -22.10 -1.98
CA TYR A 146 7.45 -23.02 -2.58
C TYR A 146 7.18 -24.28 -1.77
N GLY A 147 7.75 -24.37 -0.56
CA GLY A 147 7.68 -25.60 0.25
C GLY A 147 6.27 -26.09 0.55
N ASP A 148 5.31 -25.15 0.66
CA ASP A 148 3.90 -25.48 0.94
C ASP A 148 3.14 -26.00 -0.29
N ASN A 149 3.71 -25.90 -1.48
CA ASN A 149 3.12 -26.40 -2.72
C ASN A 149 4.08 -27.36 -3.41
N PRO A 150 3.97 -28.67 -3.17
CA PRO A 150 4.89 -29.65 -3.74
C PRO A 150 4.97 -29.63 -5.27
N GLN A 151 3.84 -29.39 -5.96
CA GLN A 151 3.81 -29.34 -7.42
C GLN A 151 4.58 -28.11 -7.95
N ALA A 152 4.36 -26.96 -7.35
CA ALA A 152 5.08 -25.74 -7.73
C ALA A 152 6.58 -25.89 -7.41
N LEU A 153 6.93 -26.43 -6.25
CA LEU A 153 8.32 -26.69 -5.87
C LEU A 153 9.01 -27.60 -6.89
N ALA A 154 8.37 -28.68 -7.29
CA ALA A 154 8.93 -29.61 -8.29
C ALA A 154 9.18 -28.90 -9.63
N ARG A 155 8.27 -28.06 -10.07
CA ARG A 155 8.41 -27.30 -11.34
C ARG A 155 9.57 -26.31 -11.29
N VAL A 156 9.65 -25.49 -10.24
CA VAL A 156 10.72 -24.49 -10.13
C VAL A 156 12.08 -25.14 -9.86
N THR A 157 12.13 -26.22 -9.09
CA THR A 157 13.35 -27.00 -8.88
C THR A 157 13.83 -27.62 -10.19
N GLY A 158 12.92 -28.19 -10.99
CA GLY A 158 13.24 -28.73 -12.31
C GLY A 158 13.80 -27.67 -13.25
N ALA A 159 13.20 -26.48 -13.28
CA ALA A 159 13.69 -25.36 -14.07
C ALA A 159 15.08 -24.91 -13.62
N LEU A 160 15.33 -24.83 -12.32
CA LEU A 160 16.62 -24.43 -11.76
C LEU A 160 17.71 -25.46 -12.11
N LYS A 161 17.41 -26.77 -11.96
CA LYS A 161 18.35 -27.85 -12.33
C LYS A 161 18.67 -27.84 -13.81
N GLN A 162 17.70 -27.54 -14.66
CA GLN A 162 17.92 -27.39 -16.09
C GLN A 162 18.87 -26.22 -16.40
N THR A 163 18.68 -25.09 -15.74
CA THR A 163 19.58 -23.93 -15.86
C THR A 163 21.00 -24.31 -15.44
N TRP A 164 21.17 -25.01 -14.34
CA TRP A 164 22.49 -25.46 -13.87
C TRP A 164 23.12 -26.45 -14.87
N ALA A 165 22.33 -27.36 -15.40
CA ALA A 165 22.83 -28.31 -16.42
C ALA A 165 23.32 -27.58 -17.68
N ASP A 166 22.60 -26.58 -18.13
CA ASP A 166 22.96 -25.75 -19.29
C ASP A 166 24.23 -24.94 -19.00
N GLU A 167 24.33 -24.35 -17.82
CA GLU A 167 25.55 -23.65 -17.35
C GLU A 167 26.76 -24.60 -17.30
N ASP A 168 26.58 -25.79 -16.78
CA ASP A 168 27.64 -26.79 -16.67
C ASP A 168 28.08 -27.28 -18.05
N MET A 169 27.14 -27.46 -18.96
CA MET A 169 27.42 -27.84 -20.33
C MET A 169 28.24 -26.76 -21.04
N LEU A 170 27.84 -25.52 -20.94
CA LEU A 170 28.55 -24.39 -21.54
C LEU A 170 29.96 -24.26 -20.96
N ARG A 171 30.13 -24.46 -19.68
CA ARG A 171 31.42 -24.45 -19.02
C ARG A 171 32.27 -25.65 -19.43
N GLY A 172 31.67 -26.82 -19.58
CA GLY A 172 32.32 -28.03 -20.04
C GLY A 172 32.84 -27.89 -21.47
N ASP A 173 32.03 -27.34 -22.38
CA ASP A 173 32.40 -27.06 -23.73
C ASP A 173 33.54 -26.07 -23.83
N TRP A 174 33.52 -25.02 -22.98
CA TRP A 174 34.60 -24.04 -22.89
C TRP A 174 35.90 -24.70 -22.42
N LEU A 175 35.86 -25.55 -21.38
CA LEU A 175 37.02 -26.25 -20.89
C LEU A 175 37.57 -27.27 -21.90
N ALA A 176 36.66 -27.97 -22.62
CA ALA A 176 37.04 -28.87 -23.67
C ALA A 176 37.72 -28.14 -24.84
N GLY A 177 37.20 -26.95 -25.18
CA GLY A 177 37.81 -26.07 -26.19
C GLY A 177 39.22 -25.62 -25.80
N LEU A 178 39.41 -25.25 -24.52
CA LEU A 178 40.74 -24.90 -23.99
C LEU A 178 41.71 -26.08 -24.08
N LYS A 179 41.27 -27.28 -23.67
CA LYS A 179 42.12 -28.48 -23.73
C LYS A 179 42.52 -28.85 -25.14
N SER A 180 41.62 -28.72 -26.10
CA SER A 180 41.90 -29.12 -27.50
C SER A 180 42.57 -28.06 -28.33
N GLY A 181 42.28 -26.78 -28.06
CA GLY A 181 42.76 -25.68 -28.88
C GLY A 181 43.98 -24.97 -28.35
N TRP A 182 44.31 -25.09 -27.08
CA TRP A 182 45.36 -24.34 -26.40
C TRP A 182 46.40 -25.22 -25.69
N GLY A 183 46.11 -26.48 -25.72
CA GLY A 183 46.96 -27.46 -25.11
C GLY A 183 48.27 -27.63 -25.73
#